data_64b817073370c116f4241e4d52f1579e
#
_entry.id   64b817073370c116f4241e4d52f1579e
#
_cell.length_a   1.000
_cell.length_b   1.000
_cell.length_c   1.000
_cell.angle_alpha   90.00
_cell.angle_beta   90.00
_cell.angle_gamma   90.00
#
_symmetry.space_group_name_H-M   'P 1'
#
loop_
_entity.id
_entity.type
_entity.pdbx_description
1 polymer ?
#
loop_
_entity_poly.entity_id
_entity_poly.type
_entity_poly.pdbx_seq_one_letter_code
_entity_poly.pdbx_strand_id
1 'polypeptide(L)'
;MQERKITISNRLGLHARAAAQLVRRASQFTSSVHLIREDTGDEADGKSILSVLLLAAPCGTCLIIKTDGEDDARAISALAELVEHKFGEEISDGVF
;
A
#
# COMPACT_ATOMS: atom_id res chain seq x y z
N MET A 1 3.03 17.36 3.18
CA MET A 1 3.59 15.98 3.16
C MET A 1 3.12 15.19 4.34
N GLN A 2 2.68 13.95 4.10
CA GLN A 2 2.22 13.05 5.14
C GLN A 2 3.07 11.79 5.12
N GLU A 3 3.20 11.16 6.27
CA GLU A 3 3.96 9.93 6.38
C GLU A 3 3.27 9.03 7.41
N ARG A 4 3.17 7.74 7.11
CA ARG A 4 2.55 6.78 8.04
C ARG A 4 3.19 5.42 7.87
N LYS A 5 3.47 4.78 8.98
CA LYS A 5 3.98 3.42 9.00
C LYS A 5 2.82 2.44 9.13
N ILE A 6 2.81 1.43 8.28
CA ILE A 6 1.77 0.40 8.26
C ILE A 6 2.42 -0.97 8.13
N THR A 7 1.67 -2.01 8.46
CA THR A 7 2.15 -3.38 8.33
C THR A 7 1.25 -4.14 7.35
N ILE A 8 1.87 -4.82 6.39
CA ILE A 8 1.14 -5.69 5.48
C ILE A 8 0.64 -6.87 6.29
N SER A 9 -0.68 -7.03 6.37
CA SER A 9 -1.29 -8.04 7.23
C SER A 9 -2.11 -9.08 6.50
N ASN A 10 -2.31 -8.92 5.19
CA ASN A 10 -2.98 -9.92 4.39
C ASN A 10 -2.03 -11.09 4.12
N ARG A 11 -2.57 -12.30 4.11
CA ARG A 11 -1.76 -13.52 4.06
C ARG A 11 -0.83 -13.59 2.86
N LEU A 12 -1.30 -13.16 1.70
CA LEU A 12 -0.54 -13.24 0.46
C LEU A 12 0.44 -12.09 0.26
N GLY A 13 0.43 -11.10 1.16
CA GLY A 13 1.30 -9.95 1.02
C GLY A 13 0.91 -9.08 -0.17
N LEU A 14 1.89 -8.34 -0.68
CA LEU A 14 1.67 -7.37 -1.75
C LEU A 14 1.75 -8.04 -3.13
N HIS A 15 0.89 -9.03 -3.35
CA HIS A 15 0.82 -9.76 -4.61
C HIS A 15 0.09 -8.94 -5.69
N ALA A 16 -0.05 -9.51 -6.89
CA ALA A 16 -0.56 -8.76 -8.05
C ALA A 16 -1.91 -8.07 -7.81
N ARG A 17 -2.87 -8.77 -7.19
CA ARG A 17 -4.19 -8.20 -6.94
C ARG A 17 -4.10 -7.06 -5.93
N ALA A 18 -3.39 -7.28 -4.84
CA ALA A 18 -3.21 -6.26 -3.80
C ALA A 18 -2.48 -5.04 -4.36
N ALA A 19 -1.43 -5.27 -5.13
CA ALA A 19 -0.69 -4.19 -5.78
C ALA A 19 -1.59 -3.39 -6.72
N ALA A 20 -2.43 -4.07 -7.49
CA ALA A 20 -3.36 -3.40 -8.40
C ALA A 20 -4.36 -2.54 -7.64
N GLN A 21 -4.89 -3.04 -6.52
CA GLN A 21 -5.81 -2.26 -5.69
C GLN A 21 -5.15 -1.02 -5.12
N LEU A 22 -3.91 -1.18 -4.63
CA LEU A 22 -3.17 -0.07 -4.05
C LEU A 22 -2.90 1.01 -5.09
N VAL A 23 -2.43 0.62 -6.26
CA VAL A 23 -2.14 1.56 -7.36
C VAL A 23 -3.41 2.26 -7.82
N ARG A 24 -4.50 1.53 -7.96
CA ARG A 24 -5.78 2.11 -8.36
C ARG A 24 -6.25 3.15 -7.34
N ARG A 25 -6.12 2.82 -6.07
CA ARG A 25 -6.52 3.75 -5.01
C ARG A 25 -5.62 4.98 -4.99
N ALA A 26 -4.31 4.78 -5.07
CA ALA A 26 -3.34 5.88 -5.09
C ALA A 26 -3.59 6.82 -6.27
N SER A 27 -3.99 6.26 -7.41
CA SER A 27 -4.22 7.02 -8.63
C SER A 27 -5.46 7.91 -8.57
N GLN A 28 -6.31 7.74 -7.57
CA GLN A 28 -7.48 8.60 -7.37
C GLN A 28 -7.11 9.96 -6.76
N PHE A 29 -5.88 10.09 -6.29
CA PHE A 29 -5.41 11.31 -5.65
C PHE A 29 -4.37 12.00 -6.54
N THR A 30 -4.27 13.34 -6.41
CA THR A 30 -3.28 14.10 -7.17
C THR A 30 -1.91 14.07 -6.52
N SER A 31 -1.86 13.82 -5.21
CA SER A 31 -0.60 13.76 -4.47
C SER A 31 0.28 12.62 -4.97
N SER A 32 1.59 12.82 -4.86
CA SER A 32 2.53 11.73 -5.10
C SER A 32 2.42 10.72 -3.98
N VAL A 33 2.65 9.44 -4.29
CA VAL A 33 2.58 8.35 -3.32
C VAL A 33 3.84 7.51 -3.45
N HIS A 34 4.57 7.38 -2.34
CA HIS A 34 5.77 6.56 -2.28
C HIS A 34 5.63 5.54 -1.16
N LEU A 35 6.12 4.34 -1.42
CA LEU A 35 6.15 3.27 -0.44
C LEU A 35 7.60 2.92 -0.18
N ILE A 36 7.96 2.76 1.10
CA ILE A 36 9.30 2.39 1.48
C ILE A 36 9.21 1.14 2.34
N ARG A 37 9.92 0.10 1.92
CA ARG A 37 10.01 -1.12 2.69
C ARG A 37 11.04 -0.91 3.80
N GLU A 38 10.60 -0.93 5.05
CA GLU A 38 11.45 -0.54 6.17
C GLU A 38 12.66 -1.45 6.35
N ASP A 39 12.49 -2.75 6.14
CA ASP A 39 13.55 -3.72 6.37
C ASP A 39 14.68 -3.66 5.33
N THR A 40 14.36 -3.33 4.08
CA THR A 40 15.35 -3.29 3.00
C THR A 40 15.72 -1.89 2.56
N GLY A 41 14.87 -0.91 2.83
CA GLY A 41 15.04 0.46 2.34
C GLY A 41 14.59 0.64 0.89
N ASP A 42 14.08 -0.40 0.25
CA ASP A 42 13.60 -0.31 -1.13
C ASP A 42 12.38 0.58 -1.21
N GLU A 43 12.29 1.35 -2.30
CA GLU A 43 11.20 2.29 -2.52
C GLU A 43 10.42 1.95 -3.77
N ALA A 44 9.15 2.32 -3.77
CA ALA A 44 8.28 2.14 -4.93
C ALA A 44 7.41 3.38 -5.13
N ASP A 45 7.09 3.64 -6.39
CA ASP A 45 6.09 4.61 -6.77
C ASP A 45 4.72 3.95 -6.60
N GLY A 46 3.91 4.48 -5.69
CA GLY A 46 2.60 3.92 -5.38
C GLY A 46 1.61 3.97 -6.53
N LYS A 47 1.95 4.67 -7.61
CA LYS A 47 1.10 4.77 -8.80
C LYS A 47 1.59 3.90 -9.95
N SER A 48 2.62 3.09 -9.71
CA SER A 48 3.16 2.17 -10.71
C SER A 48 3.03 0.74 -10.21
N ILE A 49 2.23 -0.07 -10.89
CA ILE A 49 1.99 -1.45 -10.48
C ILE A 49 3.28 -2.28 -10.48
N LEU A 50 4.12 -2.10 -11.48
CA LEU A 50 5.38 -2.82 -11.55
C LEU A 50 6.30 -2.44 -10.39
N SER A 51 6.39 -1.14 -10.09
CA SER A 51 7.19 -0.65 -8.99
C SER A 51 6.75 -1.26 -7.66
N VAL A 52 5.44 -1.29 -7.42
CA VAL A 52 4.87 -1.86 -6.19
C VAL A 52 5.13 -3.35 -6.11
N LEU A 53 4.97 -4.08 -7.22
CA LEU A 53 5.25 -5.52 -7.26
C LEU A 53 6.71 -5.82 -6.95
N LEU A 54 7.62 -4.99 -7.43
CA LEU A 54 9.05 -5.19 -7.21
C LEU A 54 9.47 -5.04 -5.74
N LEU A 55 8.64 -4.42 -4.92
CA LEU A 55 8.89 -4.41 -3.48
C LEU A 55 8.83 -5.82 -2.90
N ALA A 56 8.04 -6.69 -3.50
CA ALA A 56 7.89 -8.08 -3.08
C ALA A 56 7.62 -8.23 -1.59
N ALA A 57 6.81 -7.34 -1.02
CA ALA A 57 6.58 -7.29 0.42
C ALA A 57 5.63 -8.39 0.90
N PRO A 58 6.13 -9.36 1.68
CA PRO A 58 5.27 -10.42 2.21
C PRO A 58 4.46 -9.94 3.42
N CYS A 59 3.55 -10.78 3.87
CA CYS A 59 2.82 -10.54 5.12
C CYS A 59 3.81 -10.30 6.26
N GLY A 60 3.55 -9.31 7.06
CA GLY A 60 4.42 -8.94 8.19
C GLY A 60 5.40 -7.82 7.87
N THR A 61 5.53 -7.44 6.60
CA THR A 61 6.46 -6.36 6.22
C THR A 61 5.90 -5.01 6.66
N CYS A 62 6.77 -4.20 7.27
CA CYS A 62 6.42 -2.81 7.59
C CYS A 62 6.75 -1.93 6.41
N LEU A 63 5.77 -1.12 6.00
CA LEU A 63 5.93 -0.14 4.96
C LEU A 63 5.74 1.25 5.53
N ILE A 64 6.49 2.20 4.99
CA ILE A 64 6.26 3.62 5.26
C ILE A 64 5.60 4.19 4.02
N ILE A 65 4.41 4.75 4.17
CA ILE A 65 3.72 5.44 3.08
C ILE A 65 4.02 6.92 3.21
N LYS A 66 4.44 7.54 2.12
CA LYS A 66 4.65 8.97 2.06
C LYS A 66 3.79 9.56 0.96
N THR A 67 3.00 10.57 1.29
CA THR A 67 2.19 11.29 0.31
C THR A 67 2.54 12.76 0.36
N ASP A 68 2.54 13.41 -0.81
CA ASP A 68 2.87 14.82 -0.90
C ASP A 68 2.03 15.49 -1.98
N GLY A 69 1.26 16.47 -1.59
CA GLY A 69 0.40 17.18 -2.50
C GLY A 69 -0.81 17.76 -1.79
N GLU A 70 -1.71 18.31 -2.59
CA GLU A 70 -2.87 19.03 -2.09
C GLU A 70 -3.83 18.14 -1.29
N ASP A 71 -3.99 16.88 -1.71
CA ASP A 71 -4.89 15.93 -1.06
C ASP A 71 -4.14 14.83 -0.30
N ASP A 72 -2.91 15.13 0.14
CA ASP A 72 -2.04 14.13 0.75
C ASP A 72 -2.61 13.49 2.02
N ALA A 73 -3.30 14.27 2.86
CA ALA A 73 -3.89 13.74 4.09
C ALA A 73 -5.00 12.71 3.78
N ARG A 74 -5.81 12.99 2.76
CA ARG A 74 -6.86 12.05 2.34
C ARG A 74 -6.26 10.82 1.69
N ALA A 75 -5.22 11.02 0.89
CA ALA A 75 -4.54 9.93 0.21
C ALA A 75 -3.95 8.94 1.20
N ILE A 76 -3.22 9.43 2.20
CA ILE A 76 -2.56 8.54 3.15
C ILE A 76 -3.58 7.78 4.00
N SER A 77 -4.68 8.43 4.38
CA SER A 77 -5.75 7.78 5.14
C SER A 77 -6.40 6.67 4.34
N ALA A 78 -6.68 6.93 3.06
CA ALA A 78 -7.31 5.93 2.19
C ALA A 78 -6.41 4.72 1.97
N LEU A 79 -5.12 4.94 1.78
CA LEU A 79 -4.18 3.85 1.55
C LEU A 79 -3.93 3.05 2.82
N ALA A 80 -3.82 3.71 3.96
CA ALA A 80 -3.67 3.02 5.24
C ALA A 80 -4.88 2.14 5.52
N GLU A 81 -6.09 2.66 5.27
CA GLU A 81 -7.31 1.91 5.47
C GLU A 81 -7.36 0.67 4.57
N LEU A 82 -6.96 0.81 3.32
CA LEU A 82 -6.93 -0.31 2.38
C LEU A 82 -6.02 -1.44 2.90
N VAL A 83 -4.84 -1.09 3.38
CA VAL A 83 -3.89 -2.06 3.91
C VAL A 83 -4.40 -2.67 5.22
N GLU A 84 -4.95 -1.86 6.10
CA GLU A 84 -5.48 -2.33 7.38
C GLU A 84 -6.64 -3.30 7.21
N HIS A 85 -7.42 -3.15 6.14
CA HIS A 85 -8.49 -4.07 5.80
C HIS A 85 -8.01 -5.23 4.92
N LYS A 86 -6.69 -5.43 4.84
CA LYS A 86 -6.07 -6.57 4.16
C LYS A 86 -6.49 -6.70 2.71
N PHE A 87 -6.71 -5.56 2.06
CA PHE A 87 -7.18 -5.50 0.67
C PHE A 87 -8.47 -6.32 0.46
N GLY A 88 -9.23 -6.53 1.53
CA GLY A 88 -10.46 -7.31 1.50
C GLY A 88 -10.29 -8.82 1.45
N GLU A 89 -9.07 -9.31 1.40
CA GLU A 89 -8.80 -10.75 1.19
C GLU A 89 -9.26 -11.63 2.34
N GLU A 90 -9.04 -11.17 3.57
CA GLU A 90 -9.35 -11.99 4.74
C GLU A 90 -10.85 -12.23 4.91
N ILE A 91 -11.66 -11.33 4.38
CA ILE A 91 -13.11 -11.47 4.43
C ILE A 91 -13.54 -12.69 3.63
N SER A 92 -12.93 -12.89 2.45
CA SER A 92 -13.22 -14.04 1.61
C SER A 92 -12.80 -15.34 2.27
N ASP A 93 -11.67 -15.36 2.93
CA ASP A 93 -11.15 -16.53 3.61
C ASP A 93 -12.07 -16.99 4.71
N GLY A 94 -12.71 -16.07 5.40
CA GLY A 94 -13.60 -16.39 6.50
C GLY A 94 -14.90 -17.06 6.07
N VAL A 95 -15.21 -17.08 4.81
CA VAL A 95 -16.47 -17.63 4.29
C VAL A 95 -16.39 -19.14 4.08
N PHE A 96 -15.22 -19.63 3.91
CA PHE A 96 -15.01 -21.05 3.64
C PHE A 96 -14.74 -21.83 4.92
#